data_6936a873c4991f48c61d3cd7b236b3c8
#
_entry.id   6936a873c4991f48c61d3cd7b236b3c8
#
_cell.length_a   1.000
_cell.length_b   1.000
_cell.length_c   1.000
_cell.angle_alpha   90.00
_cell.angle_beta   90.00
_cell.angle_gamma   90.00
#
_symmetry.space_group_name_H-M   'P 1'
#
loop_
_entity.id
_entity.type
_entity.pdbx_description
1 polymer ?
#
loop_
_entity_poly.entity_id
_entity_poly.type
_entity_poly.pdbx_seq_one_letter_code
_entity_poly.pdbx_strand_id
1 'polypeptide(L)'
;MTKILVAEDERDIRELISFTLQFAGFEIVSASNGAEAVELAQQELPDLILMDVRMPRMTGYQACEALKLQPETSETPIVFLSAKGQESEIQEGLGAGAVRYILKPFAPDDLTEQVRQVLAELDRDA
;
A
#
# COMPACT_ATOMS: atom_id res chain seq x y z
N MET A 1 5.75 -3.25 -16.88
CA MET A 1 4.48 -3.46 -16.15
C MET A 1 4.59 -2.89 -14.75
N THR A 2 3.59 -2.15 -14.31
CA THR A 2 3.57 -1.56 -12.98
C THR A 2 3.47 -2.65 -11.92
N LYS A 3 4.38 -2.63 -10.95
CA LYS A 3 4.43 -3.61 -9.86
C LYS A 3 3.90 -2.97 -8.59
N ILE A 4 2.94 -3.63 -7.94
CA ILE A 4 2.32 -3.15 -6.71
C ILE A 4 2.53 -4.19 -5.61
N LEU A 5 3.04 -3.74 -4.46
CA LEU A 5 3.12 -4.57 -3.26
C LEU A 5 1.85 -4.36 -2.45
N VAL A 6 1.16 -5.45 -2.12
CA VAL A 6 -0.04 -5.42 -1.30
C VAL A 6 0.28 -6.07 0.04
N ALA A 7 0.19 -5.30 1.12
CA ALA A 7 0.44 -5.78 2.48
C ALA A 7 -0.86 -5.77 3.28
N GLU A 8 -1.37 -6.94 3.61
CA GLU A 8 -2.63 -7.13 4.31
C GLU A 8 -2.58 -8.46 5.06
N ASP A 9 -2.91 -8.44 6.35
CA ASP A 9 -2.83 -9.66 7.17
C ASP A 9 -4.01 -10.60 6.96
N GLU A 10 -5.19 -10.09 6.60
CA GLU A 10 -6.34 -10.94 6.34
C GLU A 10 -6.24 -11.55 4.94
N ARG A 11 -6.16 -12.86 4.90
CA ARG A 11 -5.95 -13.59 3.66
C ARG A 11 -7.00 -13.28 2.59
N ASP A 12 -8.28 -13.29 2.97
CA ASP A 12 -9.36 -13.10 2.01
C ASP A 12 -9.33 -11.70 1.40
N ILE A 13 -9.03 -10.69 2.21
CA ILE A 13 -8.92 -9.32 1.73
C ILE A 13 -7.68 -9.17 0.87
N ARG A 14 -6.55 -9.76 1.29
CA ARG A 14 -5.32 -9.74 0.50
C ARG A 14 -5.51 -10.36 -0.87
N GLU A 15 -6.19 -11.50 -0.93
CA GLU A 15 -6.48 -12.17 -2.21
C GLU A 15 -7.42 -11.34 -3.08
N LEU A 16 -8.46 -10.75 -2.49
CA LEU A 16 -9.39 -9.90 -3.23
C LEU A 16 -8.67 -8.72 -3.88
N ILE A 17 -7.84 -8.03 -3.12
CA ILE A 17 -7.06 -6.91 -3.64
C ILE A 17 -6.13 -7.38 -4.75
N SER A 18 -5.42 -8.47 -4.50
CA SER A 18 -4.43 -9.00 -5.45
C SER A 18 -5.09 -9.40 -6.78
N PHE A 19 -6.17 -10.14 -6.73
CA PHE A 19 -6.88 -10.56 -7.94
C PHE A 19 -7.48 -9.38 -8.69
N THR A 20 -8.05 -8.43 -7.96
CA THR A 20 -8.64 -7.24 -8.57
C THR A 20 -7.61 -6.46 -9.37
N LEU A 21 -6.46 -6.23 -8.79
CA LEU A 21 -5.41 -5.45 -9.44
C LEU A 21 -4.68 -6.23 -10.53
N GLN A 22 -4.50 -7.55 -10.35
CA GLN A 22 -3.96 -8.40 -11.42
C GLN A 22 -4.87 -8.38 -12.65
N PHE A 23 -6.17 -8.47 -12.43
CA PHE A 23 -7.15 -8.39 -13.52
C PHE A 23 -7.06 -7.04 -14.26
N ALA A 24 -6.73 -5.98 -13.53
CA ALA A 24 -6.57 -4.65 -14.13
C ALA A 24 -5.24 -4.48 -14.87
N GLY A 25 -4.36 -5.47 -14.84
CA GLY A 25 -3.11 -5.44 -15.61
C GLY A 25 -1.86 -5.15 -14.79
N PHE A 26 -1.96 -5.10 -13.47
CA PHE A 26 -0.79 -4.84 -12.61
C PHE A 26 -0.10 -6.15 -12.21
N GLU A 27 1.21 -6.06 -11.98
CA GLU A 27 1.97 -7.16 -11.39
C GLU A 27 1.89 -7.00 -9.87
N ILE A 28 1.53 -8.07 -9.15
CA ILE A 28 1.28 -8.01 -7.71
C ILE A 28 2.26 -8.89 -6.95
N VAL A 29 2.82 -8.30 -5.90
CA VAL A 29 3.58 -9.01 -4.87
C VAL A 29 2.81 -8.81 -3.57
N SER A 30 2.61 -9.87 -2.79
CA SER A 30 1.81 -9.76 -1.57
C SER A 30 2.60 -10.11 -0.32
N ALA A 31 2.27 -9.40 0.78
CA ALA A 31 2.85 -9.60 2.09
C ALA A 31 1.73 -9.73 3.12
N SER A 32 1.94 -10.52 4.16
CA SER A 32 0.94 -10.81 5.19
C SER A 32 1.14 -10.03 6.49
N ASN A 33 2.22 -9.28 6.59
CA ASN A 33 2.49 -8.43 7.76
C ASN A 33 3.49 -7.33 7.39
N GLY A 34 3.69 -6.39 8.31
CA GLY A 34 4.56 -5.24 8.04
C GLY A 34 6.03 -5.59 7.86
N ALA A 35 6.53 -6.56 8.63
CA ALA A 35 7.93 -6.96 8.51
C ALA A 35 8.21 -7.59 7.14
N GLU A 36 7.31 -8.45 6.67
CA GLU A 36 7.40 -9.05 5.35
C GLU A 36 7.30 -8.00 4.25
N ALA A 37 6.43 -6.99 4.46
CA ALA A 37 6.28 -5.90 3.49
C ALA A 37 7.58 -5.12 3.31
N VAL A 38 8.28 -4.81 4.41
CA VAL A 38 9.56 -4.11 4.33
C VAL A 38 10.58 -4.94 3.56
N GLU A 39 10.68 -6.23 3.89
CA GLU A 39 11.63 -7.12 3.23
C GLU A 39 11.35 -7.25 1.73
N LEU A 40 10.08 -7.49 1.37
CA LEU A 40 9.70 -7.64 -0.04
C LEU A 40 9.86 -6.34 -0.83
N ALA A 41 9.58 -5.20 -0.20
CA ALA A 41 9.75 -3.91 -0.88
C ALA A 41 11.21 -3.68 -1.25
N GLN A 42 12.14 -4.08 -0.40
CA GLN A 42 13.56 -3.95 -0.67
C GLN A 42 14.02 -4.90 -1.79
N GLN A 43 13.43 -6.09 -1.85
CA GLN A 43 13.80 -7.08 -2.86
C GLN A 43 13.15 -6.80 -4.21
N GLU A 44 11.87 -6.42 -4.22
CA GLU A 44 11.07 -6.31 -5.44
C GLU A 44 11.02 -4.91 -6.02
N LEU A 45 11.32 -3.89 -5.22
CA LEU A 45 11.31 -2.48 -5.63
C LEU A 45 10.02 -2.10 -6.37
N PRO A 46 8.85 -2.21 -5.70
CA PRO A 46 7.58 -1.96 -6.35
C PRO A 46 7.42 -0.48 -6.71
N ASP A 47 6.52 -0.21 -7.65
CA ASP A 47 6.17 1.14 -8.06
C ASP A 47 5.20 1.80 -7.09
N LEU A 48 4.45 0.99 -6.34
CA LEU A 48 3.46 1.47 -5.38
C LEU A 48 3.28 0.41 -4.30
N ILE A 49 3.03 0.86 -3.07
CA ILE A 49 2.73 -0.04 -1.95
C ILE A 49 1.34 0.29 -1.41
N LEU A 50 0.46 -0.71 -1.38
CA LEU A 50 -0.82 -0.64 -0.68
C LEU A 50 -0.64 -1.39 0.63
N MET A 51 -0.87 -0.71 1.75
CA MET A 51 -0.53 -1.28 3.05
C MET A 51 -1.62 -1.03 4.08
N ASP A 52 -2.12 -2.12 4.68
CA ASP A 52 -3.05 -2.01 5.79
C ASP A 52 -2.35 -1.35 6.98
N VAL A 53 -3.10 -0.52 7.71
CA VAL A 53 -2.58 0.14 8.91
C VAL A 53 -2.35 -0.88 10.02
N ARG A 54 -3.30 -1.78 10.24
CA ARG A 54 -3.27 -2.72 11.37
C ARG A 54 -2.83 -4.10 10.92
N MET A 55 -1.57 -4.42 11.20
CA MET A 55 -1.00 -5.73 10.91
C MET A 55 -0.21 -6.22 12.12
N PRO A 56 -0.09 -7.56 12.30
CA PRO A 56 0.74 -8.09 13.36
C PRO A 56 2.23 -7.89 13.07
N ARG A 57 3.05 -8.01 14.08
CA ARG A 57 4.52 -7.92 14.04
C ARG A 57 5.04 -6.51 13.79
N MET A 58 4.50 -5.82 12.80
CA MET A 58 4.88 -4.45 12.49
C MET A 58 3.66 -3.79 11.84
N THR A 59 3.20 -2.67 12.41
CA THR A 59 2.06 -1.95 11.84
C THR A 59 2.42 -1.32 10.50
N GLY A 60 1.39 -0.91 9.74
CA GLY A 60 1.62 -0.20 8.49
C GLY A 60 2.42 1.08 8.69
N TYR A 61 2.17 1.81 9.76
CA TYR A 61 2.91 3.04 10.07
C TYR A 61 4.37 2.76 10.33
N GLN A 62 4.66 1.73 11.14
CA GLN A 62 6.03 1.34 11.43
C GLN A 62 6.75 0.87 10.17
N ALA A 63 6.08 0.11 9.32
CA ALA A 63 6.65 -0.34 8.06
C ALA A 63 6.93 0.86 7.13
N CYS A 64 6.01 1.82 7.06
CA CYS A 64 6.20 3.02 6.26
C CYS A 64 7.42 3.80 6.72
N GLU A 65 7.57 4.01 8.03
CA GLU A 65 8.74 4.70 8.58
C GLU A 65 10.04 3.98 8.22
N ALA A 66 10.04 2.64 8.36
CA ALA A 66 11.22 1.84 8.03
C ALA A 66 11.58 1.98 6.54
N LEU A 67 10.58 1.94 5.66
CA LEU A 67 10.81 2.06 4.22
C LEU A 67 11.34 3.44 3.84
N LYS A 68 10.85 4.49 4.48
CA LYS A 68 11.30 5.85 4.20
C LYS A 68 12.74 6.12 4.66
N LEU A 69 13.26 5.31 5.57
CA LEU A 69 14.65 5.40 6.02
C LEU A 69 15.63 4.66 5.12
N GLN A 70 15.15 3.84 4.18
CA GLN A 70 16.00 3.06 3.28
C GLN A 70 16.13 3.77 1.93
N PRO A 71 17.36 3.96 1.41
CA PRO A 71 17.52 4.65 0.12
C PRO A 71 16.73 4.00 -1.02
N GLU A 72 16.66 2.67 -1.04
CA GLU A 72 16.02 1.92 -2.12
C GLU A 72 14.51 2.13 -2.15
N THR A 73 13.89 2.46 -1.02
CA THR A 73 12.43 2.55 -0.90
C THR A 73 11.94 3.91 -0.41
N SER A 74 12.85 4.86 -0.15
CA SER A 74 12.47 6.17 0.41
C SER A 74 11.51 6.95 -0.47
N GLU A 75 11.59 6.79 -1.78
CA GLU A 75 10.73 7.48 -2.74
C GLU A 75 9.53 6.64 -3.20
N THR A 76 9.43 5.39 -2.76
CA THR A 76 8.32 4.53 -3.15
C THR A 76 7.02 5.06 -2.53
N PRO A 77 5.99 5.36 -3.33
CA PRO A 77 4.73 5.87 -2.80
C PRO A 77 3.99 4.79 -2.02
N ILE A 78 3.42 5.19 -0.89
CA ILE A 78 2.69 4.29 0.00
C ILE A 78 1.28 4.82 0.18
N VAL A 79 0.29 3.94 -0.05
CA VAL A 79 -1.12 4.23 0.17
C VAL A 79 -1.60 3.31 1.28
N PHE A 80 -2.14 3.87 2.36
CA PHE A 80 -2.67 3.08 3.46
C PHE A 80 -4.10 2.63 3.17
N LEU A 81 -4.42 1.43 3.63
CA LEU A 81 -5.79 0.91 3.65
C LEU A 81 -6.26 1.03 5.10
N SER A 82 -7.30 1.81 5.35
CA SER A 82 -7.74 2.13 6.70
C SER A 82 -9.24 1.89 6.87
N ALA A 83 -9.64 1.47 8.07
CA ALA A 83 -11.07 1.32 8.38
C ALA A 83 -11.73 2.69 8.55
N LYS A 84 -13.01 2.78 8.17
CA LYS A 84 -13.80 3.98 8.34
C LYS A 84 -13.87 4.34 9.82
N GLY A 85 -13.73 5.63 10.14
CA GLY A 85 -13.79 6.11 11.50
C GLY A 85 -12.45 6.25 12.20
N GLN A 86 -11.34 6.05 11.50
CA GLN A 86 -9.99 6.12 12.06
C GLN A 86 -9.26 7.38 11.60
N GLU A 87 -9.90 8.52 11.68
CA GLU A 87 -9.36 9.79 11.20
C GLU A 87 -8.05 10.19 11.90
N SER A 88 -7.92 9.87 13.20
CA SER A 88 -6.67 10.15 13.91
C SER A 88 -5.51 9.33 13.34
N GLU A 89 -5.78 8.11 12.92
CA GLU A 89 -4.78 7.25 12.28
C GLU A 89 -4.40 7.78 10.90
N ILE A 90 -5.33 8.41 10.19
CA ILE A 90 -5.05 9.03 8.91
C ILE A 90 -4.00 10.12 9.06
N GLN A 91 -4.15 11.00 10.06
CA GLN A 91 -3.17 12.04 10.32
C GLN A 91 -1.80 11.46 10.66
N GLU A 92 -1.76 10.41 11.46
CA GLU A 92 -0.51 9.74 11.80
C GLU A 92 0.18 9.16 10.57
N GLY A 93 -0.59 8.52 9.68
CA GLY A 93 -0.04 7.95 8.46
C GLY A 93 0.49 8.97 7.48
N LEU A 94 -0.21 10.10 7.33
CA LEU A 94 0.28 11.18 6.47
C LEU A 94 1.57 11.77 7.05
N GLY A 95 1.66 11.86 8.37
CA GLY A 95 2.90 12.27 9.03
C GLY A 95 4.04 11.28 8.84
N ALA A 96 3.73 10.00 8.62
CA ALA A 96 4.73 8.97 8.35
C ALA A 96 5.19 8.93 6.89
N GLY A 97 4.57 9.72 6.01
CA GLY A 97 5.00 9.86 4.62
C GLY A 97 4.13 9.20 3.58
N ALA A 98 2.92 8.75 3.93
CA ALA A 98 1.99 8.18 2.96
C ALA A 98 1.46 9.27 2.04
N VAL A 99 1.17 8.89 0.78
CA VAL A 99 0.65 9.84 -0.22
C VAL A 99 -0.87 9.90 -0.23
N ARG A 100 -1.54 8.86 0.23
CA ARG A 100 -3.01 8.79 0.20
C ARG A 100 -3.52 7.67 1.12
N TYR A 101 -4.83 7.73 1.41
CA TYR A 101 -5.57 6.69 2.12
C TYR A 101 -6.69 6.16 1.24
N ILE A 102 -6.98 4.87 1.38
CA ILE A 102 -8.16 4.24 0.81
C ILE A 102 -8.95 3.65 1.98
N LEU A 103 -10.22 4.00 2.10
CA LEU A 103 -11.05 3.57 3.21
C LEU A 103 -11.69 2.20 2.92
N LYS A 104 -11.69 1.33 3.92
CA LYS A 104 -12.42 0.06 3.89
C LYS A 104 -13.82 0.26 4.46
N PRO A 105 -14.82 -0.47 4.00
CA PRO A 105 -14.78 -1.38 2.86
C PRO A 105 -14.79 -0.62 1.54
N PHE A 106 -14.20 -1.20 0.51
CA PHE A 106 -14.18 -0.62 -0.83
C PHE A 106 -14.73 -1.62 -1.84
N ALA A 107 -15.35 -1.12 -2.91
CA ALA A 107 -15.73 -1.97 -4.04
C ALA A 107 -14.48 -2.19 -4.92
N PRO A 108 -14.33 -3.36 -5.56
CA PRO A 108 -13.17 -3.63 -6.41
C PRO A 108 -12.93 -2.57 -7.49
N ASP A 109 -13.99 -2.10 -8.14
CA ASP A 109 -13.86 -1.07 -9.18
C ASP A 109 -13.34 0.24 -8.61
N ASP A 110 -13.78 0.61 -7.41
CA ASP A 110 -13.32 1.82 -6.73
C ASP A 110 -11.84 1.71 -6.37
N LEU A 111 -11.41 0.55 -5.90
CA LEU A 111 -10.01 0.32 -5.57
C LEU A 111 -9.13 0.52 -6.81
N THR A 112 -9.50 -0.11 -7.92
CA THR A 112 -8.74 0.00 -9.17
C THR A 112 -8.66 1.45 -9.63
N GLU A 113 -9.78 2.18 -9.58
CA GLU A 113 -9.83 3.58 -10.00
C GLU A 113 -8.92 4.45 -9.14
N GLN A 114 -8.96 4.26 -7.81
CA GLN A 114 -8.12 5.05 -6.91
C GLN A 114 -6.64 4.75 -7.13
N VAL A 115 -6.28 3.49 -7.37
CA VAL A 115 -4.90 3.12 -7.68
C VAL A 115 -4.44 3.80 -8.98
N ARG A 116 -5.28 3.78 -10.01
CA ARG A 116 -4.95 4.44 -11.28
C ARG A 116 -4.79 5.94 -11.13
N GLN A 117 -5.62 6.57 -10.29
CA GLN A 117 -5.51 8.00 -10.02
C GLN A 117 -4.19 8.35 -9.34
N VAL A 118 -3.78 7.56 -8.34
CA VAL A 118 -2.51 7.78 -7.65
C VAL A 118 -1.34 7.66 -8.63
N LEU A 119 -1.35 6.62 -9.45
CA LEU A 119 -0.27 6.41 -10.42
C LEU A 119 -0.22 7.53 -11.46
N ALA A 120 -1.37 8.02 -11.91
CA ALA A 120 -1.44 9.12 -12.86
C ALA A 120 -0.90 10.42 -12.26
N GLU A 121 -1.23 10.70 -10.99
CA GLU A 121 -0.72 11.89 -10.30
C GLU A 121 0.80 11.83 -10.14
N LEU A 122 1.35 10.66 -9.83
CA LEU A 122 2.79 10.48 -9.70
C LEU A 122 3.52 10.67 -11.03
N ASP A 123 2.94 10.21 -12.13
CA ASP A 123 3.52 10.41 -13.46
C ASP A 123 3.58 11.89 -13.82
N ARG A 124 2.58 12.68 -13.40
CA ARG A 124 2.57 14.13 -13.69
C ARG A 124 3.67 14.87 -12.94
N ASP A 125 4.04 14.36 -11.76
CA ASP A 125 5.05 14.99 -10.92
C ASP A 125 6.48 14.55 -11.29
N ALA A 126 6.59 13.57 -12.14
CA ALA A 126 7.88 13.01 -12.54
C ALA A 126 8.64 13.90 -13.55
#